data_fe0b262dac29572eb713786efd179ef3
#
_entry.id   fe0b262dac29572eb713786efd179ef3
#
_cell.length_a   1.000
_cell.length_b   1.000
_cell.length_c   1.000
_cell.angle_alpha   90.00
_cell.angle_beta   90.00
_cell.angle_gamma   90.00
#
_symmetry.space_group_name_H-M   'P 1'
#
loop_
_entity.id
_entity.type
_entity.pdbx_description
1 polymer ?
#
loop_
_entity_poly.entity_id
_entity_poly.type
_entity_poly.pdbx_seq_one_letter_code
_entity_poly.pdbx_strand_id
1 'polypeptide(L)'
;MQQTTLTLGHSPDPDDAFMFYALAKDLIPTQGFRFKHVLQDIQTLNERATRGELDITAVSIHAYARVSGQYALLPSGASMGDGYGPMLVAKRKFSKAEIAKKKIAVPGTMTSAFLALQLWLGDTLPRKSGKSSNIEYVVVPFDQIFQAVRAGAADAGLIIHEGQLTYQNEGLVVCEDLGVWWNRQNDGLPLPLGGNVIHKKFNLAARREISDILTASIRFSLDHRAEAVEHALQYARDMGRDLADKFVGMYVNHWTLDYGERGREAIRRFLGQAFERGLIPRRPELEFVA
;
A
#
# COMPACT_ATOMS: atom_id res chain seq x y z
N MET A 1 -25.12 -24.37 -10.78
CA MET A 1 -25.23 -23.20 -9.90
C MET A 1 -24.79 -21.96 -10.68
N GLN A 2 -25.48 -20.85 -10.52
CA GLN A 2 -25.12 -19.60 -11.22
C GLN A 2 -23.86 -19.03 -10.62
N GLN A 3 -22.81 -18.85 -11.41
CA GLN A 3 -21.51 -18.35 -10.95
C GLN A 3 -21.60 -16.82 -10.73
N THR A 4 -21.26 -16.33 -9.53
CA THR A 4 -21.25 -14.91 -9.22
C THR A 4 -19.89 -14.32 -9.55
N THR A 5 -19.87 -13.35 -10.48
CA THR A 5 -18.62 -12.65 -10.83
C THR A 5 -18.38 -11.46 -9.90
N LEU A 6 -17.20 -11.40 -9.28
CA LEU A 6 -16.73 -10.34 -8.41
C LEU A 6 -15.55 -9.60 -9.05
N THR A 7 -15.53 -8.29 -8.93
CA THR A 7 -14.37 -7.49 -9.31
C THR A 7 -13.32 -7.50 -8.18
N LEU A 8 -12.06 -7.78 -8.53
CA LEU A 8 -10.91 -7.79 -7.63
C LEU A 8 -9.87 -6.80 -8.15
N GLY A 9 -9.83 -5.60 -7.55
CA GLY A 9 -8.87 -4.56 -7.88
C GLY A 9 -7.57 -4.75 -7.12
N HIS A 10 -6.44 -4.78 -7.85
CA HIS A 10 -5.11 -4.83 -7.25
C HIS A 10 -4.07 -4.20 -8.18
N SER A 11 -2.87 -3.92 -7.67
CA SER A 11 -1.85 -3.30 -8.50
C SER A 11 -1.22 -4.30 -9.49
N PRO A 12 -0.66 -3.82 -10.60
CA PRO A 12 0.14 -4.65 -11.49
C PRO A 12 1.60 -4.73 -10.99
N ASP A 13 1.78 -4.94 -9.68
CA ASP A 13 3.09 -5.10 -9.05
C ASP A 13 3.32 -6.56 -8.65
N PRO A 14 4.57 -7.02 -8.53
CA PRO A 14 4.86 -8.42 -8.30
C PRO A 14 4.29 -9.00 -7.02
N ASP A 15 4.18 -8.22 -5.94
CA ASP A 15 3.64 -8.65 -4.66
C ASP A 15 2.13 -8.93 -4.73
N ASP A 16 1.34 -8.06 -5.38
CA ASP A 16 -0.08 -8.30 -5.64
C ASP A 16 -0.29 -9.48 -6.59
N ALA A 17 0.48 -9.55 -7.69
CA ALA A 17 0.40 -10.68 -8.63
C ALA A 17 0.72 -12.02 -7.94
N PHE A 18 1.68 -12.01 -7.02
CA PHE A 18 2.01 -13.18 -6.21
C PHE A 18 0.84 -13.58 -5.30
N MET A 19 0.25 -12.63 -4.57
CA MET A 19 -0.88 -12.91 -3.66
C MET A 19 -2.06 -13.59 -4.37
N PHE A 20 -2.34 -13.18 -5.59
CA PHE A 20 -3.52 -13.63 -6.34
C PHE A 20 -3.19 -14.67 -7.43
N TYR A 21 -1.99 -15.25 -7.41
CA TYR A 21 -1.56 -16.28 -8.36
C TYR A 21 -2.55 -17.44 -8.45
N ALA A 22 -2.96 -17.98 -7.31
CA ALA A 22 -3.87 -19.13 -7.29
C ALA A 22 -5.25 -18.82 -7.87
N LEU A 23 -5.76 -17.60 -7.68
CA LEU A 23 -7.02 -17.16 -8.29
C LEU A 23 -6.86 -16.88 -9.78
N ALA A 24 -5.75 -16.27 -10.19
CA ALA A 24 -5.48 -15.94 -11.58
C ALA A 24 -5.28 -17.19 -12.47
N LYS A 25 -4.94 -18.35 -11.85
CA LYS A 25 -4.69 -19.63 -12.52
C LYS A 25 -5.74 -20.70 -12.20
N ASP A 26 -6.83 -20.36 -11.51
CA ASP A 26 -7.89 -21.30 -11.10
C ASP A 26 -7.34 -22.52 -10.32
N LEU A 27 -6.34 -22.33 -9.44
CA LEU A 27 -5.65 -23.41 -8.72
C LEU A 27 -6.31 -23.80 -7.39
N ILE A 28 -7.30 -23.03 -6.94
CA ILE A 28 -8.04 -23.27 -5.70
C ILE A 28 -9.55 -23.21 -5.94
N PRO A 29 -10.35 -23.93 -5.12
CA PRO A 29 -11.81 -23.85 -5.23
C PRO A 29 -12.30 -22.46 -4.80
N THR A 30 -13.23 -21.90 -5.57
CA THR A 30 -13.78 -20.54 -5.36
C THR A 30 -15.26 -20.55 -4.95
N GLN A 31 -15.82 -21.69 -4.57
CA GLN A 31 -17.17 -21.86 -4.00
C GLN A 31 -18.29 -21.21 -4.85
N GLY A 32 -18.12 -21.20 -6.18
CA GLY A 32 -19.08 -20.59 -7.10
C GLY A 32 -18.86 -19.10 -7.39
N PHE A 33 -17.83 -18.47 -6.82
CA PHE A 33 -17.39 -17.15 -7.21
C PHE A 33 -16.40 -17.22 -8.38
N ARG A 34 -16.40 -16.17 -9.20
CA ARG A 34 -15.40 -15.92 -10.23
C ARG A 34 -14.81 -14.54 -10.00
N PHE A 35 -13.49 -14.44 -9.98
CA PHE A 35 -12.81 -13.18 -9.76
C PHE A 35 -12.38 -12.57 -11.09
N LYS A 36 -12.89 -11.36 -11.36
CA LYS A 36 -12.44 -10.53 -12.48
C LYS A 36 -11.37 -9.58 -11.98
N HIS A 37 -10.11 -9.86 -12.29
CA HIS A 37 -8.98 -9.00 -11.92
C HIS A 37 -9.03 -7.66 -12.65
N VAL A 38 -8.84 -6.57 -11.90
CA VAL A 38 -8.78 -5.19 -12.38
C VAL A 38 -7.44 -4.60 -11.95
N LEU A 39 -6.49 -4.57 -12.89
CA LEU A 39 -5.12 -4.15 -12.65
C LEU A 39 -4.98 -2.63 -12.84
N GLN A 40 -4.72 -1.90 -11.76
CA GLN A 40 -4.51 -0.45 -11.77
C GLN A 40 -3.57 -0.06 -10.63
N ASP A 41 -2.90 1.09 -10.79
CA ASP A 41 -2.08 1.62 -9.71
C ASP A 41 -2.90 1.94 -8.45
N ILE A 42 -2.23 1.96 -7.30
CA ILE A 42 -2.91 2.08 -6.00
C ILE A 42 -3.64 3.43 -5.82
N GLN A 43 -3.17 4.52 -6.43
CA GLN A 43 -3.87 5.80 -6.35
C GLN A 43 -5.21 5.73 -7.11
N THR A 44 -5.21 5.15 -8.30
CA THR A 44 -6.43 4.91 -9.09
C THR A 44 -7.40 3.99 -8.36
N LEU A 45 -6.92 2.90 -7.74
CA LEU A 45 -7.76 2.00 -6.92
C LEU A 45 -8.35 2.72 -5.72
N ASN A 46 -7.57 3.56 -5.02
CA ASN A 46 -8.05 4.40 -3.93
C ASN A 46 -9.19 5.32 -4.37
N GLU A 47 -9.06 5.96 -5.52
CA GLU A 47 -10.10 6.84 -6.08
C GLU A 47 -11.36 6.06 -6.44
N ARG A 48 -11.24 4.89 -7.06
CA ARG A 48 -12.36 4.01 -7.38
C ARG A 48 -13.07 3.50 -6.14
N ALA A 49 -12.30 3.18 -5.07
CA ALA A 49 -12.88 2.79 -3.79
C ALA A 49 -13.74 3.91 -3.17
N THR A 50 -13.36 5.19 -3.33
CA THR A 50 -14.20 6.31 -2.84
C THR A 50 -15.56 6.37 -3.52
N ARG A 51 -15.70 5.83 -4.74
CA ARG A 51 -16.94 5.76 -5.51
C ARG A 51 -17.67 4.42 -5.38
N GLY A 52 -17.12 3.46 -4.60
CA GLY A 52 -17.73 2.15 -4.37
C GLY A 52 -17.78 1.25 -5.62
N GLU A 53 -16.86 1.44 -6.59
CA GLU A 53 -16.94 0.80 -7.90
C GLU A 53 -16.53 -0.68 -7.91
N LEU A 54 -15.71 -1.12 -6.97
CA LEU A 54 -15.16 -2.47 -6.94
C LEU A 54 -15.73 -3.28 -5.78
N ASP A 55 -15.93 -4.58 -6.00
CA ASP A 55 -16.42 -5.49 -4.97
C ASP A 55 -15.35 -5.74 -3.89
N ILE A 56 -14.15 -6.00 -4.36
CA ILE A 56 -12.95 -6.21 -3.54
C ILE A 56 -11.85 -5.36 -4.18
N THR A 57 -11.05 -4.69 -3.37
CA THR A 57 -9.93 -3.92 -3.90
C THR A 57 -8.81 -3.73 -2.88
N ALA A 58 -7.58 -3.68 -3.36
CA ALA A 58 -6.48 -3.12 -2.59
C ALA A 58 -6.74 -1.62 -2.38
N VAL A 59 -6.43 -1.12 -1.19
CA VAL A 59 -6.45 0.30 -0.86
C VAL A 59 -5.27 0.63 0.04
N SER A 60 -4.77 1.86 -0.08
CA SER A 60 -3.87 2.41 0.94
C SER A 60 -4.61 2.54 2.27
N ILE A 61 -3.96 2.27 3.40
CA ILE A 61 -4.57 2.46 4.73
C ILE A 61 -4.96 3.93 4.94
N HIS A 62 -4.23 4.88 4.35
CA HIS A 62 -4.67 6.29 4.31
C HIS A 62 -6.03 6.45 3.64
N ALA A 63 -6.24 5.84 2.49
CA ALA A 63 -7.49 5.91 1.74
C ALA A 63 -8.64 5.23 2.50
N TYR A 64 -8.35 4.16 3.25
CA TYR A 64 -9.35 3.48 4.06
C TYR A 64 -10.09 4.43 5.01
N ALA A 65 -9.43 5.45 5.53
CA ALA A 65 -10.08 6.48 6.36
C ALA A 65 -11.27 7.18 5.67
N ARG A 66 -11.30 7.20 4.34
CA ARG A 66 -12.38 7.81 3.54
C ARG A 66 -13.47 6.81 3.15
N VAL A 67 -13.09 5.53 3.02
CA VAL A 67 -13.97 4.48 2.49
C VAL A 67 -14.51 3.52 3.54
N SER A 68 -14.12 3.67 4.81
CA SER A 68 -14.52 2.80 5.93
C SER A 68 -16.04 2.67 6.13
N GLY A 69 -16.83 3.63 5.64
CA GLY A 69 -18.30 3.56 5.63
C GLY A 69 -18.85 2.57 4.59
N GLN A 70 -18.13 2.31 3.51
CA GLN A 70 -18.55 1.47 2.39
C GLN A 70 -17.83 0.12 2.33
N TYR A 71 -16.63 0.03 2.92
CA TYR A 71 -15.77 -1.15 2.87
C TYR A 71 -15.35 -1.60 4.26
N ALA A 72 -15.23 -2.92 4.42
CA ALA A 72 -14.59 -3.56 5.57
C ALA A 72 -13.19 -4.06 5.16
N LEU A 73 -12.23 -4.01 6.08
CA LEU A 73 -10.91 -4.61 5.88
C LEU A 73 -11.02 -6.14 5.90
N LEU A 74 -10.38 -6.78 4.94
CA LEU A 74 -10.16 -8.23 5.02
C LEU A 74 -9.05 -8.50 6.04
N PRO A 75 -9.06 -9.63 6.74
CA PRO A 75 -8.01 -9.97 7.70
C PRO A 75 -6.67 -10.30 7.04
N SER A 76 -6.70 -10.63 5.73
CA SER A 76 -5.55 -10.96 4.90
C SER A 76 -5.32 -9.96 3.78
N GLY A 77 -4.14 -10.01 3.14
CA GLY A 77 -3.77 -9.11 2.05
C GLY A 77 -3.20 -7.78 2.53
N ALA A 78 -2.67 -7.74 3.76
CA ALA A 78 -1.97 -6.56 4.26
C ALA A 78 -0.59 -6.41 3.63
N SER A 79 -0.23 -5.16 3.32
CA SER A 79 1.13 -4.74 3.04
C SER A 79 1.61 -3.87 4.20
N MET A 80 2.64 -4.35 4.92
CA MET A 80 3.20 -3.72 6.11
C MET A 80 4.70 -3.49 5.93
N GLY A 81 5.16 -2.29 6.26
CA GLY A 81 6.59 -1.99 6.34
C GLY A 81 7.14 -2.28 7.72
N ASP A 82 7.76 -3.44 7.92
CA ASP A 82 8.31 -3.86 9.21
C ASP A 82 9.84 -3.64 9.26
N GLY A 83 10.24 -2.47 9.74
CA GLY A 83 11.64 -2.03 9.74
C GLY A 83 12.15 -1.55 8.36
N TYR A 84 11.28 -1.36 7.42
CA TYR A 84 11.49 -0.75 6.10
C TYR A 84 10.17 -0.13 5.61
N GLY A 85 10.22 0.72 4.57
CA GLY A 85 8.98 1.29 4.03
C GLY A 85 9.21 2.21 2.84
N PRO A 86 8.25 3.08 2.54
CA PRO A 86 8.43 4.11 1.52
C PRO A 86 9.67 4.94 1.79
N MET A 87 10.47 5.14 0.75
CA MET A 87 11.73 5.88 0.86
C MET A 87 11.61 7.25 0.22
N LEU A 88 12.13 8.25 0.92
CA LEU A 88 12.36 9.57 0.34
C LEU A 88 13.79 9.62 -0.21
N VAL A 89 13.92 9.79 -1.53
CA VAL A 89 15.20 9.81 -2.25
C VAL A 89 15.43 11.14 -2.94
N ALA A 90 16.70 11.50 -3.13
CA ALA A 90 17.11 12.71 -3.83
C ALA A 90 18.50 12.55 -4.45
N LYS A 91 18.95 13.51 -5.28
CA LYS A 91 20.31 13.53 -5.86
C LYS A 91 21.41 13.69 -4.81
N ARG A 92 21.11 14.28 -3.66
CA ARG A 92 21.97 14.37 -2.49
C ARG A 92 21.16 14.22 -1.21
N LYS A 93 21.81 13.88 -0.12
CA LYS A 93 21.15 13.80 1.17
C LYS A 93 20.69 15.19 1.63
N PHE A 94 19.42 15.27 2.00
CA PHE A 94 18.83 16.42 2.67
C PHE A 94 18.46 16.07 4.10
N SER A 95 18.60 17.02 5.00
CA SER A 95 18.03 16.95 6.34
C SER A 95 16.50 17.11 6.29
N LYS A 96 15.80 16.70 7.35
CA LYS A 96 14.35 16.89 7.48
C LYS A 96 13.92 18.35 7.29
N ALA A 97 14.70 19.30 7.87
CA ALA A 97 14.43 20.72 7.76
C ALA A 97 14.63 21.27 6.33
N GLU A 98 15.57 20.71 5.56
CA GLU A 98 15.74 21.03 4.15
C GLU A 98 14.57 20.46 3.31
N ILE A 99 14.19 19.18 3.54
CA ILE A 99 13.07 18.52 2.83
C ILE A 99 11.77 19.28 3.00
N ALA A 100 11.50 19.84 4.18
CA ALA A 100 10.29 20.62 4.44
C ALA A 100 10.12 21.85 3.52
N LYS A 101 11.20 22.25 2.83
CA LYS A 101 11.24 23.39 1.89
C LYS A 101 11.41 22.97 0.44
N LYS A 102 11.31 21.67 0.16
CA LYS A 102 11.59 21.08 -1.15
C LYS A 102 10.31 20.64 -1.83
N LYS A 103 10.33 20.68 -3.17
CA LYS A 103 9.27 20.10 -3.99
C LYS A 103 9.48 18.60 -4.10
N ILE A 104 8.47 17.83 -3.72
CA ILE A 104 8.54 16.36 -3.63
C ILE A 104 7.64 15.74 -4.68
N ALA A 105 8.19 14.84 -5.51
CA ALA A 105 7.42 13.99 -6.38
C ALA A 105 6.77 12.87 -5.55
N VAL A 106 5.45 12.74 -5.62
CA VAL A 106 4.68 11.77 -4.84
C VAL A 106 3.79 10.90 -5.73
N PRO A 107 3.56 9.63 -5.41
CA PRO A 107 2.80 8.71 -6.25
C PRO A 107 1.28 8.93 -6.17
N GLY A 108 0.82 9.74 -5.22
CA GLY A 108 -0.59 10.04 -5.03
C GLY A 108 -0.89 10.54 -3.63
N THR A 109 -1.88 11.41 -3.52
CA THR A 109 -2.24 12.08 -2.26
C THR A 109 -3.05 11.21 -1.30
N MET A 110 -3.58 10.08 -1.78
CA MET A 110 -4.31 9.11 -0.96
C MET A 110 -3.46 7.93 -0.53
N THR A 111 -2.17 7.88 -0.91
CA THR A 111 -1.26 6.79 -0.52
C THR A 111 -0.87 6.87 0.96
N SER A 112 -0.66 5.73 1.61
CA SER A 112 -0.13 5.67 2.98
C SER A 112 1.28 6.26 3.06
N ALA A 113 2.06 6.16 1.98
CA ALA A 113 3.37 6.78 1.88
C ALA A 113 3.29 8.31 2.00
N PHE A 114 2.32 8.94 1.32
CA PHE A 114 2.12 10.39 1.43
C PHE A 114 1.67 10.80 2.84
N LEU A 115 0.79 10.02 3.47
CA LEU A 115 0.41 10.26 4.86
C LEU A 115 1.61 10.11 5.81
N ALA A 116 2.43 9.07 5.64
CA ALA A 116 3.64 8.86 6.44
C ALA A 116 4.65 10.01 6.27
N LEU A 117 4.82 10.51 5.03
CA LEU A 117 5.64 11.70 4.76
C LEU A 117 5.13 12.93 5.51
N GLN A 118 3.82 13.15 5.51
CA GLN A 118 3.22 14.27 6.24
C GLN A 118 3.38 14.12 7.76
N LEU A 119 3.20 12.92 8.29
CA LEU A 119 3.44 12.61 9.70
C LEU A 119 4.92 12.78 10.07
N TRP A 120 5.83 12.32 9.22
CA TRP A 120 7.27 12.48 9.44
C TRP A 120 7.68 13.95 9.45
N LEU A 121 7.26 14.73 8.48
CA LEU A 121 7.56 16.16 8.42
C LEU A 121 6.97 16.92 9.63
N GLY A 122 5.74 16.61 10.00
CA GLY A 122 5.09 17.06 11.24
C GLY A 122 5.32 18.52 11.56
N ASP A 123 5.92 18.77 12.72
CA ASP A 123 6.13 20.12 13.26
C ASP A 123 7.20 20.96 12.52
N THR A 124 7.92 20.38 11.56
CA THR A 124 8.84 21.16 10.70
C THR A 124 8.11 21.97 9.64
N LEU A 125 6.83 21.70 9.43
CA LEU A 125 5.99 22.42 8.47
C LEU A 125 5.30 23.60 9.15
N PRO A 126 5.24 24.77 8.48
CA PRO A 126 4.55 25.91 9.04
C PRO A 126 3.07 25.62 9.21
N ARG A 127 2.57 25.70 10.45
CA ARG A 127 1.14 25.58 10.74
C ARG A 127 0.43 26.84 10.24
N LYS A 128 -0.30 26.74 9.14
CA LYS A 128 -1.32 27.74 8.82
C LYS A 128 -2.61 27.33 9.52
N SER A 129 -3.22 28.25 10.26
CA SER A 129 -4.48 28.04 10.94
C SER A 129 -5.52 27.45 9.97
N GLY A 130 -5.96 26.20 10.25
CA GLY A 130 -7.08 25.54 9.56
C GLY A 130 -6.78 24.75 8.31
N LYS A 131 -5.50 24.52 7.90
CA LYS A 131 -5.16 23.65 6.76
C LYS A 131 -4.00 22.72 7.07
N SER A 132 -4.08 21.49 6.50
CA SER A 132 -3.01 20.52 6.48
C SER A 132 -1.68 21.12 6.00
N SER A 133 -0.58 20.60 6.52
CA SER A 133 0.81 20.95 6.23
C SER A 133 1.08 21.36 4.78
N ASN A 134 1.69 22.52 4.57
CA ASN A 134 2.08 23.01 3.24
C ASN A 134 3.37 22.29 2.77
N ILE A 135 3.27 21.03 2.39
CA ILE A 135 4.32 20.38 1.59
C ILE A 135 4.15 20.85 0.16
N GLU A 136 5.22 21.32 -0.46
CA GLU A 136 5.24 21.51 -1.89
C GLU A 136 5.46 20.16 -2.57
N TYR A 137 4.51 19.73 -3.39
CA TYR A 137 4.60 18.43 -4.07
C TYR A 137 4.04 18.49 -5.49
N VAL A 138 4.42 17.50 -6.27
CA VAL A 138 3.83 17.18 -7.56
C VAL A 138 3.44 15.71 -7.57
N VAL A 139 2.23 15.42 -8.02
CA VAL A 139 1.79 14.03 -8.22
C VAL A 139 2.29 13.58 -9.59
N VAL A 140 2.99 12.47 -9.61
CA VAL A 140 3.45 11.81 -10.83
C VAL A 140 3.17 10.32 -10.75
N PRO A 141 3.02 9.60 -11.86
CA PRO A 141 2.97 8.14 -11.84
C PRO A 141 4.14 7.57 -11.04
N PHE A 142 3.87 6.53 -10.24
CA PHE A 142 4.86 6.01 -9.29
C PHE A 142 6.16 5.55 -9.97
N ASP A 143 6.08 5.01 -11.19
CA ASP A 143 7.19 4.58 -12.03
C ASP A 143 8.00 5.76 -12.66
N GLN A 144 7.47 6.98 -12.62
CA GLN A 144 8.11 8.18 -13.16
C GLN A 144 8.80 9.03 -12.09
N ILE A 145 8.76 8.64 -10.82
CA ILE A 145 9.32 9.44 -9.72
C ILE A 145 10.85 9.64 -9.88
N PHE A 146 11.59 8.60 -10.25
CA PHE A 146 13.02 8.74 -10.52
C PHE A 146 13.31 9.73 -11.62
N GLN A 147 12.57 9.66 -12.73
CA GLN A 147 12.72 10.59 -13.85
C GLN A 147 12.43 12.02 -13.41
N ALA A 148 11.37 12.26 -12.62
CA ALA A 148 11.02 13.59 -12.13
C ALA A 148 12.14 14.20 -11.29
N VAL A 149 12.79 13.41 -10.43
CA VAL A 149 13.92 13.87 -9.61
C VAL A 149 15.16 14.11 -10.47
N ARG A 150 15.49 13.20 -11.40
CA ARG A 150 16.65 13.36 -12.29
C ARG A 150 16.53 14.56 -13.21
N ALA A 151 15.34 14.78 -13.75
CA ALA A 151 15.05 15.94 -14.61
C ALA A 151 14.97 17.28 -13.84
N GLY A 152 14.95 17.25 -12.49
CA GLY A 152 14.82 18.46 -11.67
C GLY A 152 13.39 19.01 -11.62
N ALA A 153 12.39 18.24 -12.04
CA ALA A 153 10.97 18.60 -11.89
C ALA A 153 10.52 18.56 -10.41
N ALA A 154 11.25 17.78 -9.59
CA ALA A 154 11.16 17.74 -8.13
C ALA A 154 12.56 17.61 -7.53
N ASP A 155 12.72 18.10 -6.30
CA ASP A 155 13.99 18.00 -5.55
C ASP A 155 14.20 16.63 -4.93
N ALA A 156 13.11 15.98 -4.55
CA ALA A 156 13.08 14.65 -3.94
C ALA A 156 11.89 13.84 -4.45
N GLY A 157 11.95 12.52 -4.29
CA GLY A 157 10.89 11.59 -4.71
C GLY A 157 10.52 10.62 -3.61
N LEU A 158 9.23 10.32 -3.49
CA LEU A 158 8.69 9.34 -2.54
C LEU A 158 8.42 8.02 -3.25
N ILE A 159 9.25 7.01 -2.99
CA ILE A 159 9.21 5.71 -3.67
C ILE A 159 8.42 4.70 -2.86
N ILE A 160 7.52 3.96 -3.53
CA ILE A 160 6.63 2.96 -2.92
C ILE A 160 6.68 1.59 -3.61
N HIS A 161 7.55 1.40 -4.60
CA HIS A 161 7.63 0.22 -5.45
C HIS A 161 9.04 -0.39 -5.41
N GLU A 162 9.31 -1.33 -6.29
CA GLU A 162 10.61 -2.03 -6.43
C GLU A 162 11.83 -1.11 -6.57
N GLY A 163 11.62 0.14 -6.96
CA GLY A 163 12.65 1.18 -6.93
C GLY A 163 13.33 1.36 -5.57
N GLN A 164 12.70 0.92 -4.49
CA GLN A 164 13.32 0.87 -3.16
C GLN A 164 14.58 -0.03 -3.13
N LEU A 165 14.69 -0.98 -4.04
CA LEU A 165 15.84 -1.86 -4.18
C LEU A 165 16.85 -1.38 -5.24
N THR A 166 16.46 -0.42 -6.11
CA THR A 166 17.25 -0.03 -7.29
C THR A 166 17.61 1.44 -7.38
N TYR A 167 17.15 2.29 -6.45
CA TYR A 167 17.37 3.75 -6.48
C TYR A 167 18.84 4.16 -6.59
N GLN A 168 19.77 3.34 -6.10
CA GLN A 168 21.21 3.60 -6.19
C GLN A 168 21.70 3.55 -7.64
N ASN A 169 21.11 2.69 -8.47
CA ASN A 169 21.43 2.59 -9.90
C ASN A 169 21.01 3.87 -10.65
N GLU A 170 20.09 4.64 -10.07
CA GLU A 170 19.61 5.92 -10.60
C GLU A 170 20.45 7.12 -10.11
N GLY A 171 21.53 6.87 -9.37
CA GLY A 171 22.39 7.91 -8.78
C GLY A 171 21.70 8.70 -7.66
N LEU A 172 20.70 8.09 -7.04
CA LEU A 172 19.94 8.71 -5.94
C LEU A 172 20.39 8.17 -4.57
N VAL A 173 20.17 8.96 -3.54
CA VAL A 173 20.46 8.62 -2.15
C VAL A 173 19.20 8.74 -1.29
N VAL A 174 19.11 7.92 -0.24
CA VAL A 174 17.99 7.98 0.72
C VAL A 174 18.17 9.15 1.66
N CYS A 175 17.17 10.01 1.72
CA CYS A 175 17.05 11.04 2.75
C CYS A 175 16.41 10.47 4.02
N GLU A 176 15.35 9.68 3.89
CA GLU A 176 14.67 8.98 4.99
C GLU A 176 13.99 7.71 4.49
N ASP A 177 13.99 6.67 5.32
CA ASP A 177 13.10 5.51 5.21
C ASP A 177 11.95 5.68 6.21
N LEU A 178 10.76 5.89 5.70
CA LEU A 178 9.59 6.20 6.52
C LEU A 178 9.11 4.99 7.35
N GLY A 179 9.41 3.76 6.92
CA GLY A 179 9.12 2.56 7.71
C GLY A 179 10.06 2.43 8.90
N VAL A 180 11.37 2.66 8.69
CA VAL A 180 12.36 2.70 9.78
C VAL A 180 12.03 3.80 10.77
N TRP A 181 11.70 5.00 10.27
CA TRP A 181 11.28 6.11 11.13
C TRP A 181 10.06 5.77 11.95
N TRP A 182 9.01 5.24 11.32
CA TRP A 182 7.75 4.88 11.98
C TRP A 182 7.96 3.85 13.08
N ASN A 183 8.68 2.77 12.77
CA ASN A 183 9.00 1.69 13.69
C ASN A 183 9.68 2.22 14.96
N ARG A 184 10.67 3.12 14.82
CA ARG A 184 11.38 3.74 15.94
C ARG A 184 10.49 4.63 16.81
N GLN A 185 9.50 5.30 16.23
CA GLN A 185 8.61 6.22 16.94
C GLN A 185 7.37 5.56 17.52
N ASN A 186 7.09 4.31 17.17
CA ASN A 186 5.84 3.62 17.48
C ASN A 186 6.07 2.22 18.08
N ASP A 187 6.98 2.08 19.01
CA ASP A 187 7.23 0.86 19.80
C ASP A 187 7.48 -0.39 18.94
N GLY A 188 8.18 -0.23 17.82
CA GLY A 188 8.47 -1.32 16.89
C GLY A 188 7.26 -1.80 16.10
N LEU A 189 6.17 -1.03 16.03
CA LEU A 189 5.04 -1.38 15.17
C LEU A 189 5.40 -1.19 13.69
N PRO A 190 4.89 -2.08 12.80
CA PRO A 190 5.09 -1.92 11.36
C PRO A 190 4.35 -0.68 10.85
N LEU A 191 4.85 -0.09 9.76
CA LEU A 191 4.13 0.99 9.07
C LEU A 191 3.02 0.39 8.21
N PRO A 192 1.73 0.71 8.45
CA PRO A 192 0.64 0.22 7.62
C PRO A 192 0.65 0.90 6.25
N LEU A 193 0.78 0.12 5.19
CA LEU A 193 0.86 0.64 3.83
C LEU A 193 -0.44 0.40 3.06
N GLY A 194 -0.81 -0.84 2.86
CA GLY A 194 -2.01 -1.24 2.13
C GLY A 194 -2.76 -2.38 2.81
N GLY A 195 -3.95 -2.62 2.33
CA GLY A 195 -4.76 -3.76 2.71
C GLY A 195 -5.88 -3.99 1.72
N ASN A 196 -6.37 -5.21 1.69
CA ASN A 196 -7.53 -5.54 0.87
C ASN A 196 -8.82 -5.23 1.63
N VAL A 197 -9.79 -4.68 0.92
CA VAL A 197 -11.12 -4.35 1.44
C VAL A 197 -12.21 -4.98 0.61
N ILE A 198 -13.33 -5.32 1.26
CA ILE A 198 -14.54 -5.84 0.63
C ILE A 198 -15.71 -4.90 0.84
N HIS A 199 -16.51 -4.69 -0.21
CA HIS A 199 -17.65 -3.80 -0.15
C HIS A 199 -18.75 -4.32 0.81
N LYS A 200 -19.27 -3.46 1.67
CA LYS A 200 -20.28 -3.80 2.70
C LYS A 200 -21.66 -4.13 2.13
N LYS A 201 -21.86 -4.01 0.80
CA LYS A 201 -23.09 -4.49 0.15
C LYS A 201 -23.30 -6.01 0.28
N PHE A 202 -22.21 -6.77 0.45
CA PHE A 202 -22.29 -8.21 0.73
C PHE A 202 -22.66 -8.44 2.20
N ASN A 203 -23.49 -9.44 2.46
CA ASN A 203 -23.80 -9.86 3.83
C ASN A 203 -22.56 -10.48 4.51
N LEU A 204 -22.61 -10.64 5.83
CA LEU A 204 -21.48 -11.14 6.61
C LEU A 204 -21.00 -12.52 6.18
N ALA A 205 -21.93 -13.43 5.84
CA ALA A 205 -21.57 -14.79 5.43
C ALA A 205 -20.77 -14.77 4.11
N ALA A 206 -21.26 -14.03 3.10
CA ALA A 206 -20.55 -13.88 1.84
C ALA A 206 -19.17 -13.19 2.01
N ARG A 207 -19.08 -12.16 2.89
CA ARG A 207 -17.79 -11.51 3.17
C ARG A 207 -16.77 -12.48 3.79
N ARG A 208 -17.21 -13.36 4.70
CA ARG A 208 -16.35 -14.39 5.30
C ARG A 208 -15.89 -15.41 4.25
N GLU A 209 -16.82 -15.96 3.48
CA GLU A 209 -16.49 -16.94 2.43
C GLU A 209 -15.50 -16.37 1.41
N ILE A 210 -15.71 -15.14 0.95
CA ILE A 210 -14.79 -14.46 0.02
C ILE A 210 -13.43 -14.20 0.72
N SER A 211 -13.44 -13.79 1.98
CA SER A 211 -12.21 -13.61 2.79
C SER A 211 -11.39 -14.89 2.88
N ASP A 212 -12.07 -16.03 3.13
CA ASP A 212 -11.41 -17.34 3.23
C ASP A 212 -10.77 -17.75 1.90
N ILE A 213 -11.44 -17.49 0.78
CA ILE A 213 -10.91 -17.77 -0.56
C ILE A 213 -9.66 -16.92 -0.84
N LEU A 214 -9.69 -15.62 -0.52
CA LEU A 214 -8.52 -14.74 -0.72
C LEU A 214 -7.36 -15.15 0.18
N THR A 215 -7.62 -15.50 1.43
CA THR A 215 -6.61 -16.03 2.35
C THR A 215 -6.02 -17.36 1.84
N ALA A 216 -6.86 -18.23 1.29
CA ALA A 216 -6.41 -19.48 0.67
C ALA A 216 -5.51 -19.24 -0.54
N SER A 217 -5.80 -18.20 -1.36
CA SER A 217 -4.94 -17.83 -2.49
C SER A 217 -3.56 -17.39 -2.01
N ILE A 218 -3.49 -16.52 -1.02
CA ILE A 218 -2.22 -16.03 -0.46
C ILE A 218 -1.41 -17.20 0.13
N ARG A 219 -2.06 -18.08 0.90
CA ARG A 219 -1.41 -19.26 1.48
C ARG A 219 -0.88 -20.20 0.41
N PHE A 220 -1.70 -20.50 -0.61
CA PHE A 220 -1.28 -21.31 -1.74
C PHE A 220 -0.03 -20.74 -2.41
N SER A 221 0.00 -19.43 -2.64
CA SER A 221 1.16 -18.77 -3.28
C SER A 221 2.41 -18.84 -2.40
N LEU A 222 2.28 -18.74 -1.08
CA LEU A 222 3.40 -18.90 -0.15
C LEU A 222 3.92 -20.35 -0.14
N ASP A 223 3.02 -21.34 -0.18
CA ASP A 223 3.36 -22.76 -0.20
C ASP A 223 3.96 -23.20 -1.56
N HIS A 224 3.59 -22.52 -2.64
CA HIS A 224 4.08 -22.73 -4.03
C HIS A 224 4.90 -21.54 -4.53
N ARG A 225 5.82 -21.07 -3.66
CA ARG A 225 6.53 -19.78 -3.84
C ARG A 225 7.25 -19.68 -5.18
N ALA A 226 7.89 -20.75 -5.64
CA ALA A 226 8.66 -20.73 -6.89
C ALA A 226 7.79 -20.43 -8.11
N GLU A 227 6.63 -21.07 -8.21
CA GLU A 227 5.67 -20.90 -9.30
C GLU A 227 4.96 -19.54 -9.20
N ALA A 228 4.63 -19.11 -7.98
CA ALA A 228 3.99 -17.81 -7.75
C ALA A 228 4.95 -16.64 -8.06
N VAL A 229 6.25 -16.77 -7.75
CA VAL A 229 7.26 -15.78 -8.15
C VAL A 229 7.43 -15.76 -9.68
N GLU A 230 7.44 -16.92 -10.34
CA GLU A 230 7.51 -16.99 -11.79
C GLU A 230 6.30 -16.32 -12.46
N HIS A 231 5.12 -16.48 -11.88
CA HIS A 231 3.95 -15.74 -12.32
C HIS A 231 4.10 -14.23 -12.08
N ALA A 232 4.60 -13.82 -10.92
CA ALA A 232 4.79 -12.43 -10.55
C ALA A 232 5.84 -11.71 -11.42
N LEU A 233 6.83 -12.44 -11.99
CA LEU A 233 7.82 -11.89 -12.92
C LEU A 233 7.20 -11.23 -14.15
N GLN A 234 6.03 -11.65 -14.59
CA GLN A 234 5.32 -11.02 -15.71
C GLN A 234 4.94 -9.55 -15.41
N TYR A 235 4.97 -9.15 -14.14
CA TYR A 235 4.63 -7.82 -13.64
C TYR A 235 5.85 -7.10 -13.05
N ALA A 236 7.00 -7.78 -13.00
CA ALA A 236 8.25 -7.25 -12.45
C ALA A 236 9.01 -6.47 -13.54
N ARG A 237 8.82 -5.15 -13.57
CA ARG A 237 9.48 -4.26 -14.54
C ARG A 237 10.98 -4.32 -14.35
N ASP A 238 11.70 -4.78 -15.40
CA ASP A 238 13.16 -4.81 -15.45
C ASP A 238 13.88 -5.47 -14.26
N MET A 239 13.17 -6.31 -13.47
CA MET A 239 13.75 -7.06 -12.37
C MET A 239 14.02 -8.51 -12.78
N GLY A 240 15.22 -9.00 -12.43
CA GLY A 240 15.49 -10.42 -12.43
C GLY A 240 14.75 -11.16 -11.31
N ARG A 241 14.66 -12.50 -11.42
CA ARG A 241 13.93 -13.36 -10.49
C ARG A 241 14.30 -13.14 -9.01
N ASP A 242 15.59 -13.04 -8.71
CA ASP A 242 16.07 -12.90 -7.33
C ASP A 242 15.61 -11.58 -6.71
N LEU A 243 15.58 -10.51 -7.50
CA LEU A 243 15.13 -9.20 -7.02
C LEU A 243 13.61 -9.16 -6.85
N ALA A 244 12.87 -9.79 -7.76
CA ALA A 244 11.43 -9.92 -7.66
C ALA A 244 11.03 -10.79 -6.44
N ASP A 245 11.71 -11.91 -6.20
CA ASP A 245 11.49 -12.76 -5.02
C ASP A 245 11.80 -12.00 -3.72
N LYS A 246 12.88 -11.21 -3.71
CA LYS A 246 13.20 -10.35 -2.56
C LYS A 246 12.12 -9.29 -2.33
N PHE A 247 11.64 -8.63 -3.38
CA PHE A 247 10.59 -7.62 -3.28
C PHE A 247 9.28 -8.23 -2.79
N VAL A 248 8.87 -9.36 -3.37
CA VAL A 248 7.70 -10.11 -2.89
C VAL A 248 7.84 -10.46 -1.41
N GLY A 249 9.00 -10.96 -0.96
CA GLY A 249 9.23 -11.32 0.44
C GLY A 249 9.16 -10.14 1.43
N MET A 250 9.41 -8.92 0.97
CA MET A 250 9.22 -7.72 1.79
C MET A 250 7.74 -7.47 2.09
N TYR A 251 6.86 -7.66 1.13
CA TYR A 251 5.45 -7.24 1.25
C TYR A 251 4.46 -8.40 1.39
N VAL A 252 4.84 -9.64 0.99
CA VAL A 252 4.01 -10.83 1.17
C VAL A 252 4.66 -11.77 2.19
N ASN A 253 4.16 -11.72 3.41
CA ASN A 253 4.72 -12.42 4.57
C ASN A 253 3.61 -12.74 5.59
N HIS A 254 3.96 -12.97 6.83
CA HIS A 254 2.99 -13.29 7.90
C HIS A 254 1.94 -12.19 8.13
N TRP A 255 2.31 -10.90 7.94
CA TRP A 255 1.36 -9.79 8.02
C TRP A 255 0.30 -9.86 6.92
N THR A 256 0.66 -10.41 5.76
CA THR A 256 -0.25 -10.57 4.63
C THR A 256 -1.28 -11.67 4.87
N LEU A 257 -0.93 -12.70 5.66
CA LEU A 257 -1.86 -13.76 6.05
C LEU A 257 -2.86 -13.30 7.11
N ASP A 258 -2.40 -12.51 8.09
CA ASP A 258 -3.24 -11.90 9.12
C ASP A 258 -2.52 -10.69 9.73
N TYR A 259 -3.24 -9.61 9.93
CA TYR A 259 -2.70 -8.42 10.61
C TYR A 259 -2.24 -8.72 12.05
N GLY A 260 -2.84 -9.70 12.71
CA GLY A 260 -2.67 -9.91 14.13
C GLY A 260 -3.04 -8.66 14.96
N GLU A 261 -2.93 -8.75 16.28
CA GLU A 261 -3.21 -7.58 17.14
C GLU A 261 -2.21 -6.43 16.91
N ARG A 262 -0.93 -6.75 16.63
CA ARG A 262 0.08 -5.72 16.38
C ARG A 262 -0.18 -4.94 15.08
N GLY A 263 -0.58 -5.62 14.00
CA GLY A 263 -0.92 -4.95 12.74
C GLY A 263 -2.19 -4.11 12.87
N ARG A 264 -3.21 -4.61 13.57
CA ARG A 264 -4.44 -3.86 13.88
C ARG A 264 -4.14 -2.62 14.73
N GLU A 265 -3.27 -2.75 15.75
CA GLU A 265 -2.81 -1.60 16.55
C GLU A 265 -2.01 -0.60 15.73
N ALA A 266 -1.15 -1.07 14.82
CA ALA A 266 -0.42 -0.19 13.91
C ALA A 266 -1.36 0.68 13.08
N ILE A 267 -2.44 0.09 12.52
CA ILE A 267 -3.46 0.82 11.77
C ILE A 267 -4.19 1.84 12.66
N ARG A 268 -4.62 1.44 13.87
CA ARG A 268 -5.28 2.35 14.83
C ARG A 268 -4.40 3.56 15.14
N ARG A 269 -3.11 3.32 15.40
CA ARG A 269 -2.15 4.36 15.75
C ARG A 269 -1.85 5.28 14.57
N PHE A 270 -1.64 4.70 13.38
CA PHE A 270 -1.35 5.46 12.16
C PHE A 270 -2.49 6.43 11.80
N LEU A 271 -3.72 5.93 11.76
CA LEU A 271 -4.89 6.73 11.47
C LEU A 271 -5.29 7.65 12.64
N GLY A 272 -5.02 7.22 13.89
CA GLY A 272 -5.19 8.06 15.08
C GLY A 272 -4.30 9.30 15.04
N GLN A 273 -3.00 9.13 14.81
CA GLN A 273 -2.06 10.25 14.66
C GLN A 273 -2.41 11.16 13.46
N ALA A 274 -2.88 10.57 12.36
CA ALA A 274 -3.33 11.32 11.20
C ALA A 274 -4.54 12.22 11.53
N PHE A 275 -5.50 11.69 12.29
CA PHE A 275 -6.67 12.45 12.73
C PHE A 275 -6.29 13.57 13.71
N GLU A 276 -5.48 13.27 14.72
CA GLU A 276 -5.01 14.24 15.71
C GLU A 276 -4.25 15.42 15.10
N ARG A 277 -3.59 15.17 13.94
CA ARG A 277 -2.89 16.21 13.18
C ARG A 277 -3.75 16.85 12.08
N GLY A 278 -5.03 16.48 11.96
CA GLY A 278 -5.94 17.03 10.95
C GLY A 278 -5.61 16.63 9.51
N LEU A 279 -4.88 15.53 9.32
CA LEU A 279 -4.51 15.01 7.99
C LEU A 279 -5.61 14.16 7.36
N ILE A 280 -6.51 13.64 8.17
CA ILE A 280 -7.74 12.97 7.72
C ILE A 280 -8.96 13.63 8.37
N PRO A 281 -10.12 13.66 7.70
CA PRO A 281 -11.28 14.45 8.13
C PRO A 281 -12.01 13.87 9.35
N ARG A 282 -11.88 12.57 9.60
CA ARG A 282 -12.51 11.85 10.72
C ARG A 282 -11.67 10.67 11.15
N ARG A 283 -11.79 10.25 12.41
CA ARG A 283 -11.24 8.98 12.89
C ARG A 283 -12.10 7.86 12.30
N PRO A 284 -11.54 6.99 11.47
CA PRO A 284 -12.34 5.93 10.85
C PRO A 284 -12.68 4.85 11.87
N GLU A 285 -13.85 4.27 11.72
CA GLU A 285 -14.18 3.00 12.37
C GLU A 285 -13.47 1.88 11.61
N LEU A 286 -12.70 1.06 12.33
CA LEU A 286 -11.98 -0.07 11.76
C LEU A 286 -12.84 -1.33 11.88
N GLU A 287 -13.45 -1.72 10.77
CA GLU A 287 -14.19 -2.98 10.68
C GLU A 287 -13.34 -4.00 9.93
N PHE A 288 -13.02 -5.10 10.59
CA PHE A 288 -12.39 -6.26 9.98
C PHE A 288 -13.42 -7.36 9.77
N VAL A 289 -13.36 -8.02 8.62
CA VAL A 289 -14.13 -9.25 8.38
C VAL A 289 -13.58 -10.32 9.32
N ALA A 290 -14.47 -10.90 10.15
CA ALA A 290 -14.11 -11.91 11.16
C ALA A 290 -14.60 -13.28 10.74
#